data_d24e0efb741c6e553cd3584eed7227e6
#
_entry.id   d24e0efb741c6e553cd3584eed7227e6
#
_cell.length_a   1.000
_cell.length_b   1.000
_cell.length_c   1.000
_cell.angle_alpha   90.00
_cell.angle_beta   90.00
_cell.angle_gamma   90.00
#
_symmetry.space_group_name_H-M   'P 1'
#
loop_
_entity.id
_entity.type
_entity.pdbx_description
1 polymer ?
#
loop_
_entity_poly.entity_id
_entity_poly.type
_entity_poly.pdbx_seq_one_letter_code
_entity_poly.pdbx_strand_id
1 'polypeptide(L)'
;MTTPIPCYHCALPVPSGSRFTAVVLGESREFCCPGCQAVAEAIVAGGLESYYQHRSEASANPEALPVQLVDELELYDRADVQQPFVRHEGELAETTLLMEGISCAACGWLIEKHLRTLPAVAEARLNLSNHRLHVRWADAQLPLSQILGELRHIGYAAHPYQADRASEQLASENRLALRQLGVAGLLWFQAMMATMATWPEFNIDLSPELHTILRWVALFLTTPIVFYSCAPFFKGAMRDLRTRHLTMDVSVSLAIGAAYVAGIWTSITGVGELYFDAVGMFALFLLAGRYLERRARERTAAATAQLVNLLPASCLRLDDTGQSERILLSELRLGDRVLVQPGSVLPADGRILDGQSSIDESVLTGEYLPQPRTKGDAVTAGTLNVEGALTVEVQALGQDTRLSAIVRLLDRAQAEKPRLAEIADRAAQWFLLLSLIAAAAIGLLWWELDSSRAFWIVLAMLVATCPCALSLATPTALTAATGTLHKLGLLLTRGHVLEGLNQIDTVIFD
;
A
#
# COMPACT_ATOMS: atom_id res chain seq x y z
N MET A 1 -39.39 -30.92 -7.27
CA MET A 1 -38.22 -30.19 -6.76
C MET A 1 -37.38 -29.85 -7.96
N THR A 2 -37.40 -28.58 -8.41
CA THR A 2 -36.61 -28.13 -9.56
C THR A 2 -35.15 -28.13 -9.13
N THR A 3 -34.29 -28.86 -9.83
CA THR A 3 -32.83 -28.82 -9.64
C THR A 3 -32.36 -27.37 -9.80
N PRO A 4 -31.62 -26.82 -8.88
CA PRO A 4 -31.11 -25.45 -9.00
C PRO A 4 -30.21 -25.35 -10.23
N ILE A 5 -30.41 -24.30 -11.03
CA ILE A 5 -29.64 -24.07 -12.25
C ILE A 5 -28.20 -23.74 -11.79
N PRO A 6 -27.16 -24.41 -12.30
CA PRO A 6 -25.78 -24.09 -11.96
C PRO A 6 -25.33 -22.81 -12.66
N CYS A 7 -24.58 -21.97 -11.94
CA CYS A 7 -23.96 -20.77 -12.49
C CYS A 7 -23.04 -21.12 -13.66
N TYR A 8 -23.21 -20.43 -14.77
CA TYR A 8 -22.42 -20.74 -15.96
C TYR A 8 -20.93 -20.49 -15.80
N HIS A 9 -20.49 -19.64 -14.84
CA HIS A 9 -19.08 -19.37 -14.58
C HIS A 9 -18.46 -20.33 -13.56
N CYS A 10 -19.03 -20.44 -12.34
CA CYS A 10 -18.40 -21.16 -11.20
C CYS A 10 -19.14 -22.45 -10.79
N ALA A 11 -20.21 -22.81 -11.48
CA ALA A 11 -21.07 -23.97 -11.21
C ALA A 11 -21.77 -23.99 -9.83
N LEU A 12 -21.64 -22.96 -8.99
CA LEU A 12 -22.45 -22.84 -7.78
C LEU A 12 -23.94 -22.66 -8.12
N PRO A 13 -24.87 -23.07 -7.24
CA PRO A 13 -26.29 -22.94 -7.52
C PRO A 13 -26.69 -21.46 -7.66
N VAL A 14 -27.43 -21.12 -8.71
CA VAL A 14 -27.98 -19.78 -8.92
C VAL A 14 -29.16 -19.58 -7.95
N PRO A 15 -29.17 -18.52 -7.12
CA PRO A 15 -30.29 -18.24 -6.22
C PRO A 15 -31.60 -18.05 -6.98
N SER A 16 -32.69 -18.59 -6.45
CA SER A 16 -34.03 -18.43 -7.04
C SER A 16 -34.42 -16.94 -7.05
N GLY A 17 -34.59 -16.38 -8.26
CA GLY A 17 -34.88 -14.96 -8.44
C GLY A 17 -33.66 -14.10 -8.81
N SER A 18 -32.49 -14.71 -9.01
CA SER A 18 -31.30 -14.03 -9.55
C SER A 18 -31.63 -13.35 -10.88
N ARG A 19 -31.16 -12.09 -11.05
CA ARG A 19 -31.29 -11.31 -12.30
C ARG A 19 -29.96 -11.20 -13.05
N PHE A 20 -28.93 -11.93 -12.61
CA PHE A 20 -27.60 -11.83 -13.18
C PHE A 20 -27.50 -12.70 -14.42
N THR A 21 -27.60 -12.05 -15.60
CA THR A 21 -27.52 -12.73 -16.90
C THR A 21 -26.59 -12.00 -17.84
N ALA A 22 -25.80 -12.71 -18.63
CA ALA A 22 -24.99 -12.16 -19.70
C ALA A 22 -25.03 -13.07 -20.93
N VAL A 23 -24.81 -12.51 -22.11
CA VAL A 23 -24.71 -13.28 -23.35
C VAL A 23 -23.31 -13.82 -23.49
N VAL A 24 -23.17 -15.15 -23.47
CA VAL A 24 -21.91 -15.87 -23.63
C VAL A 24 -22.09 -16.93 -24.70
N LEU A 25 -21.21 -16.92 -25.70
CA LEU A 25 -21.31 -17.80 -26.88
C LEU A 25 -22.66 -17.69 -27.61
N GLY A 26 -23.21 -16.48 -27.66
CA GLY A 26 -24.49 -16.20 -28.35
C GLY A 26 -25.76 -16.60 -27.59
N GLU A 27 -25.65 -17.15 -26.37
CA GLU A 27 -26.76 -17.54 -25.52
C GLU A 27 -26.80 -16.77 -24.22
N SER A 28 -28.00 -16.42 -23.73
CA SER A 28 -28.17 -15.82 -22.40
C SER A 28 -27.93 -16.87 -21.33
N ARG A 29 -26.94 -16.63 -20.49
CA ARG A 29 -26.51 -17.52 -19.39
C ARG A 29 -26.77 -16.88 -18.04
N GLU A 30 -27.10 -17.70 -17.04
CA GLU A 30 -27.38 -17.26 -15.68
C GLU A 30 -26.15 -17.40 -14.77
N PHE A 31 -26.01 -16.44 -13.85
CA PHE A 31 -24.90 -16.38 -12.90
C PHE A 31 -25.40 -16.29 -11.47
N CYS A 32 -24.61 -16.83 -10.52
CA CYS A 32 -25.00 -16.85 -9.11
C CYS A 32 -24.84 -15.50 -8.42
N CYS A 33 -23.99 -14.61 -8.94
CA CYS A 33 -23.68 -13.32 -8.36
C CYS A 33 -23.21 -12.30 -9.40
N PRO A 34 -23.21 -10.99 -9.09
CA PRO A 34 -22.72 -9.93 -9.99
C PRO A 34 -21.26 -10.14 -10.40
N GLY A 35 -20.42 -10.68 -9.50
CA GLY A 35 -19.01 -10.96 -9.78
C GLY A 35 -18.83 -11.98 -10.90
N CYS A 36 -19.60 -13.08 -10.90
CA CYS A 36 -19.57 -14.06 -11.98
C CYS A 36 -20.09 -13.50 -13.30
N GLN A 37 -21.11 -12.63 -13.27
CA GLN A 37 -21.61 -11.90 -14.43
C GLN A 37 -20.54 -10.97 -15.00
N ALA A 38 -19.94 -10.12 -14.16
CA ALA A 38 -18.93 -9.14 -14.59
C ALA A 38 -17.69 -9.82 -15.19
N VAL A 39 -17.24 -10.93 -14.61
CA VAL A 39 -16.14 -11.72 -15.19
C VAL A 39 -16.51 -12.30 -16.53
N ALA A 40 -17.73 -12.82 -16.67
CA ALA A 40 -18.21 -13.35 -17.95
C ALA A 40 -18.29 -12.27 -19.02
N GLU A 41 -18.84 -11.09 -18.69
CA GLU A 41 -18.90 -9.93 -19.57
C GLU A 41 -17.50 -9.44 -19.98
N ALA A 42 -16.54 -9.41 -19.04
CA ALA A 42 -15.17 -9.05 -19.33
C ALA A 42 -14.47 -10.05 -20.28
N ILE A 43 -14.74 -11.35 -20.12
CA ILE A 43 -14.24 -12.40 -21.01
C ILE A 43 -14.82 -12.23 -22.43
N VAL A 44 -16.12 -11.97 -22.54
CA VAL A 44 -16.80 -11.70 -23.81
C VAL A 44 -16.26 -10.43 -24.46
N ALA A 45 -16.21 -9.32 -23.71
CA ALA A 45 -15.69 -8.03 -24.19
C ALA A 45 -14.23 -8.10 -24.62
N GLY A 46 -13.43 -8.97 -23.99
CA GLY A 46 -12.04 -9.25 -24.35
C GLY A 46 -11.87 -10.18 -25.57
N GLY A 47 -12.96 -10.67 -26.20
CA GLY A 47 -12.89 -11.62 -27.30
C GLY A 47 -12.36 -13.01 -26.91
N LEU A 48 -12.43 -13.37 -25.62
CA LEU A 48 -11.89 -14.60 -25.07
C LEU A 48 -12.96 -15.67 -24.80
N GLU A 49 -14.07 -15.65 -25.52
CA GLU A 49 -15.19 -16.59 -25.34
C GLU A 49 -14.80 -18.07 -25.51
N SER A 50 -13.71 -18.34 -26.23
CA SER A 50 -13.11 -19.67 -26.35
C SER A 50 -12.73 -20.29 -25.00
N TYR A 51 -12.52 -19.46 -23.97
CA TYR A 51 -12.32 -19.91 -22.59
C TYR A 51 -13.47 -20.82 -22.11
N TYR A 52 -14.73 -20.45 -22.39
CA TYR A 52 -15.89 -21.24 -21.98
C TYR A 52 -16.08 -22.51 -22.80
N GLN A 53 -15.48 -22.57 -24.00
CA GLN A 53 -15.55 -23.78 -24.88
C GLN A 53 -14.51 -24.83 -24.46
N HIS A 54 -13.34 -24.41 -23.95
CA HIS A 54 -12.20 -25.30 -23.72
C HIS A 54 -11.88 -25.54 -22.23
N ARG A 55 -12.63 -24.95 -21.29
CA ARG A 55 -12.42 -25.19 -19.87
C ARG A 55 -12.79 -26.62 -19.50
N SER A 56 -11.92 -27.30 -18.76
CA SER A 56 -12.13 -28.65 -18.24
C SER A 56 -12.89 -28.66 -16.89
N GLU A 57 -12.84 -27.57 -16.14
CA GLU A 57 -13.46 -27.42 -14.83
C GLU A 57 -14.15 -26.04 -14.70
N ALA A 58 -15.15 -25.95 -13.82
CA ALA A 58 -15.76 -24.68 -13.48
C ALA A 58 -14.74 -23.76 -12.83
N SER A 59 -14.78 -22.47 -13.18
CA SER A 59 -13.88 -21.48 -12.60
C SER A 59 -14.15 -21.32 -11.10
N ALA A 60 -13.13 -21.01 -10.33
CA ALA A 60 -13.33 -20.57 -8.95
C ALA A 60 -14.28 -19.36 -8.97
N ASN A 61 -15.24 -19.33 -8.04
CA ASN A 61 -16.04 -18.12 -7.83
C ASN A 61 -15.04 -16.99 -7.57
N PRO A 62 -14.99 -15.91 -8.39
CA PRO A 62 -14.33 -14.70 -7.96
C PRO A 62 -15.01 -14.38 -6.65
N GLU A 63 -14.28 -14.32 -5.53
CA GLU A 63 -14.85 -14.08 -4.21
C GLU A 63 -15.84 -12.93 -4.35
N ALA A 64 -17.11 -13.27 -4.46
CA ALA A 64 -18.18 -12.31 -4.35
C ALA A 64 -17.92 -11.67 -3.00
N LEU A 65 -17.69 -10.36 -2.97
CA LEU A 65 -17.60 -9.61 -1.72
C LEU A 65 -18.73 -10.18 -0.85
N PRO A 66 -18.44 -10.76 0.32
CA PRO A 66 -19.50 -11.31 1.16
C PRO A 66 -20.60 -10.27 1.25
N VAL A 67 -21.86 -10.63 1.15
CA VAL A 67 -22.99 -9.68 1.17
C VAL A 67 -22.88 -8.72 2.37
N GLN A 68 -22.41 -9.22 3.52
CA GLN A 68 -22.05 -8.45 4.70
C GLN A 68 -20.99 -7.36 4.44
N LEU A 69 -20.11 -7.57 3.50
CA LEU A 69 -19.04 -6.65 3.19
C LEU A 69 -19.50 -5.54 2.22
N VAL A 70 -20.47 -5.83 1.35
CA VAL A 70 -21.13 -4.82 0.49
C VAL A 70 -21.96 -3.89 1.36
N ASP A 71 -22.72 -4.46 2.31
CA ASP A 71 -23.49 -3.69 3.28
C ASP A 71 -22.60 -2.79 4.14
N GLU A 72 -21.40 -3.27 4.53
CA GLU A 72 -20.41 -2.45 5.25
C GLU A 72 -19.84 -1.31 4.38
N LEU A 73 -19.61 -1.54 3.09
CA LEU A 73 -19.12 -0.49 2.19
C LEU A 73 -20.18 0.57 1.89
N GLU A 74 -21.46 0.17 1.77
CA GLU A 74 -22.57 1.11 1.57
C GLU A 74 -22.78 2.07 2.76
N LEU A 75 -22.32 1.69 3.96
CA LEU A 75 -22.33 2.60 5.11
C LEU A 75 -21.47 3.85 4.87
N TYR A 76 -20.42 3.73 4.06
CA TYR A 76 -19.56 4.88 3.72
C TYR A 76 -20.20 5.87 2.73
N ASP A 77 -21.37 5.54 2.14
CA ASP A 77 -22.12 6.47 1.27
C ASP A 77 -23.07 7.38 2.04
N ARG A 78 -23.25 7.13 3.34
CA ARG A 78 -24.10 7.96 4.20
C ARG A 78 -23.42 9.29 4.50
N ALA A 79 -24.15 10.39 4.33
CA ALA A 79 -23.64 11.74 4.52
C ALA A 79 -23.10 12.00 5.94
N ASP A 80 -23.76 11.42 6.98
CA ASP A 80 -23.32 11.52 8.38
C ASP A 80 -21.99 10.78 8.63
N VAL A 81 -21.71 9.71 7.88
CA VAL A 81 -20.47 8.94 7.97
C VAL A 81 -19.36 9.60 7.15
N GLN A 82 -19.69 10.22 6.02
CA GLN A 82 -18.73 10.88 5.13
C GLN A 82 -18.19 12.21 5.68
N GLN A 83 -18.99 12.93 6.43
CA GLN A 83 -18.67 14.28 6.94
C GLN A 83 -17.25 14.42 7.53
N PRO A 84 -16.68 13.46 8.27
CA PRO A 84 -15.34 13.60 8.84
C PRO A 84 -14.19 13.43 7.84
N PHE A 85 -14.41 12.81 6.67
CA PHE A 85 -13.32 12.41 5.76
C PHE A 85 -13.59 12.66 4.27
N VAL A 86 -14.79 13.07 3.86
CA VAL A 86 -15.10 13.49 2.50
C VAL A 86 -15.37 14.99 2.48
N ARG A 87 -14.68 15.69 1.61
CA ARG A 87 -14.89 17.11 1.35
C ARG A 87 -15.52 17.29 -0.02
N HIS A 88 -16.52 18.17 -0.10
CA HIS A 88 -17.14 18.55 -1.36
C HIS A 88 -16.62 19.91 -1.82
N GLU A 89 -16.10 19.98 -3.04
CA GLU A 89 -15.60 21.21 -3.67
C GLU A 89 -16.31 21.38 -5.02
N GLY A 90 -17.43 22.09 -5.00
CA GLY A 90 -18.34 22.20 -6.16
C GLY A 90 -19.02 20.86 -6.47
N GLU A 91 -18.83 20.34 -7.70
CA GLU A 91 -19.38 19.05 -8.15
C GLU A 91 -18.47 17.86 -7.80
N LEU A 92 -17.29 18.10 -7.28
CA LEU A 92 -16.31 17.08 -6.95
C LEU A 92 -16.24 16.83 -5.45
N ALA A 93 -16.17 15.55 -5.08
CA ALA A 93 -15.80 15.09 -3.76
C ALA A 93 -14.32 14.72 -3.72
N GLU A 94 -13.72 14.88 -2.56
CA GLU A 94 -12.32 14.60 -2.30
C GLU A 94 -12.17 13.82 -1.00
N THR A 95 -11.38 12.74 -1.00
CA THR A 95 -11.06 11.98 0.22
C THR A 95 -9.63 11.47 0.19
N THR A 96 -9.13 11.17 1.38
CA THR A 96 -7.87 10.44 1.55
C THR A 96 -8.16 9.08 2.15
N LEU A 97 -7.75 8.03 1.45
CA LEU A 97 -7.91 6.64 1.87
C LEU A 97 -6.58 6.06 2.33
N LEU A 98 -6.59 5.28 3.40
CA LEU A 98 -5.45 4.46 3.82
C LEU A 98 -5.51 3.13 3.09
N MET A 99 -4.44 2.78 2.40
CA MET A 99 -4.36 1.57 1.57
C MET A 99 -3.61 0.45 2.30
N GLU A 100 -4.11 -0.77 2.20
CA GLU A 100 -3.47 -1.97 2.73
C GLU A 100 -2.78 -2.79 1.64
N GLY A 101 -1.71 -3.50 2.03
CA GLY A 101 -1.04 -4.46 1.15
C GLY A 101 -0.21 -3.85 0.03
N ILE A 102 0.16 -2.57 0.13
CA ILE A 102 1.06 -1.91 -0.81
C ILE A 102 2.50 -2.28 -0.46
N SER A 103 3.21 -2.87 -1.43
CA SER A 103 4.60 -3.30 -1.23
C SER A 103 5.62 -2.63 -2.16
N CYS A 104 5.18 -2.07 -3.29
CA CYS A 104 6.10 -1.50 -4.28
C CYS A 104 5.44 -0.44 -5.16
N ALA A 105 6.26 0.25 -5.97
CA ALA A 105 5.80 1.29 -6.90
C ALA A 105 4.82 0.77 -7.97
N ALA A 106 4.97 -0.48 -8.39
CA ALA A 106 4.05 -1.11 -9.35
C ALA A 106 2.62 -1.24 -8.80
N CYS A 107 2.48 -1.50 -7.49
CA CYS A 107 1.18 -1.50 -6.81
C CYS A 107 0.49 -0.15 -6.93
N GLY A 108 1.25 0.94 -6.66
CA GLY A 108 0.72 2.30 -6.76
C GLY A 108 0.27 2.66 -8.17
N TRP A 109 1.09 2.32 -9.16
CA TRP A 109 0.74 2.54 -10.57
C TRP A 109 -0.53 1.79 -10.98
N LEU A 110 -0.69 0.54 -10.54
CA LEU A 110 -1.89 -0.25 -10.83
C LEU A 110 -3.15 0.39 -10.24
N ILE A 111 -3.10 0.79 -8.98
CA ILE A 111 -4.21 1.44 -8.28
C ILE A 111 -4.60 2.75 -8.98
N GLU A 112 -3.64 3.62 -9.23
CA GLU A 112 -3.88 4.90 -9.90
C GLU A 112 -4.43 4.71 -11.32
N LYS A 113 -3.87 3.77 -12.09
CA LYS A 113 -4.33 3.48 -13.45
C LYS A 113 -5.74 2.91 -13.45
N HIS A 114 -6.03 1.96 -12.56
CA HIS A 114 -7.36 1.36 -12.47
C HIS A 114 -8.43 2.40 -12.13
N LEU A 115 -8.20 3.21 -11.09
CA LEU A 115 -9.15 4.26 -10.72
C LEU A 115 -9.35 5.32 -11.82
N ARG A 116 -8.31 5.68 -12.57
CA ARG A 116 -8.43 6.61 -13.72
C ARG A 116 -9.21 6.04 -14.90
N THR A 117 -9.47 4.73 -14.95
CA THR A 117 -10.38 4.16 -15.96
C THR A 117 -11.85 4.42 -15.66
N LEU A 118 -12.16 4.81 -14.42
CA LEU A 118 -13.51 5.17 -14.00
C LEU A 118 -13.83 6.61 -14.45
N PRO A 119 -14.88 6.83 -15.28
CA PRO A 119 -15.13 8.15 -15.89
C PRO A 119 -15.40 9.27 -14.87
N ALA A 120 -15.92 8.92 -13.69
CA ALA A 120 -16.24 9.86 -12.63
C ALA A 120 -15.03 10.24 -11.77
N VAL A 121 -13.87 9.55 -11.89
CA VAL A 121 -12.68 9.85 -11.13
C VAL A 121 -11.83 10.89 -11.86
N ALA A 122 -11.78 12.09 -11.30
CA ALA A 122 -10.99 13.20 -11.84
C ALA A 122 -9.49 13.04 -11.54
N GLU A 123 -9.17 12.57 -10.34
CA GLU A 123 -7.78 12.41 -9.88
C GLU A 123 -7.66 11.24 -8.89
N ALA A 124 -6.61 10.44 -9.05
CA ALA A 124 -6.22 9.41 -8.10
C ALA A 124 -4.69 9.41 -7.99
N ARG A 125 -4.17 9.64 -6.78
CA ARG A 125 -2.73 9.67 -6.48
C ARG A 125 -2.44 8.92 -5.20
N LEU A 126 -1.50 7.99 -5.27
CA LEU A 126 -1.07 7.18 -4.14
C LEU A 126 0.32 7.61 -3.65
N ASN A 127 0.39 8.01 -2.41
CA ASN A 127 1.65 8.21 -1.71
C ASN A 127 2.16 6.87 -1.15
N LEU A 128 3.24 6.36 -1.73
CA LEU A 128 3.83 5.07 -1.35
C LEU A 128 4.54 5.11 0.01
N SER A 129 4.89 6.29 0.51
CA SER A 129 5.63 6.43 1.77
C SER A 129 4.73 6.32 2.99
N ASN A 130 3.49 6.80 2.88
CA ASN A 130 2.51 6.78 3.96
C ASN A 130 1.26 5.96 3.64
N HIS A 131 1.23 5.26 2.49
CA HIS A 131 0.13 4.44 2.01
C HIS A 131 -1.20 5.19 1.87
N ARG A 132 -1.17 6.50 1.66
CA ARG A 132 -2.36 7.32 1.48
C ARG A 132 -2.68 7.48 0.00
N LEU A 133 -3.90 7.10 -0.35
CA LEU A 133 -4.50 7.33 -1.66
C LEU A 133 -5.41 8.54 -1.60
N HIS A 134 -5.06 9.56 -2.34
CA HIS A 134 -5.89 10.74 -2.53
C HIS A 134 -6.75 10.57 -3.77
N VAL A 135 -8.06 10.70 -3.63
CA VAL A 135 -9.04 10.54 -4.73
C VAL A 135 -9.93 11.76 -4.80
N ARG A 136 -10.13 12.28 -6.02
CA ARG A 136 -11.15 13.31 -6.35
C ARG A 136 -12.07 12.73 -7.42
N TRP A 137 -13.37 12.81 -7.18
CA TRP A 137 -14.34 12.20 -8.08
C TRP A 137 -15.68 12.97 -8.07
N ALA A 138 -16.52 12.72 -9.08
CA ALA A 138 -17.89 13.24 -9.13
C ALA A 138 -18.82 12.32 -8.30
N ASP A 139 -19.10 12.69 -7.04
CA ASP A 139 -19.85 11.88 -6.07
C ASP A 139 -21.27 11.56 -6.55
N ALA A 140 -21.91 12.48 -7.26
CA ALA A 140 -23.23 12.26 -7.86
C ALA A 140 -23.26 11.12 -8.90
N GLN A 141 -22.11 10.76 -9.49
CA GLN A 141 -21.99 9.73 -10.53
C GLN A 141 -21.39 8.42 -10.00
N LEU A 142 -20.60 8.47 -8.96
CA LEU A 142 -19.85 7.33 -8.41
C LEU A 142 -19.82 7.41 -6.89
N PRO A 143 -20.54 6.56 -6.15
CA PRO A 143 -20.52 6.55 -4.70
C PRO A 143 -19.17 6.05 -4.18
N LEU A 144 -18.78 6.45 -2.97
CA LEU A 144 -17.50 6.06 -2.35
C LEU A 144 -17.39 4.54 -2.17
N SER A 145 -18.49 3.88 -1.82
CA SER A 145 -18.55 2.42 -1.70
C SER A 145 -18.09 1.70 -2.96
N GLN A 146 -18.42 2.24 -4.13
CA GLN A 146 -18.01 1.67 -5.40
C GLN A 146 -16.52 1.86 -5.65
N ILE A 147 -15.93 3.01 -5.28
CA ILE A 147 -14.47 3.22 -5.34
C ILE A 147 -13.75 2.21 -4.44
N LEU A 148 -14.24 2.00 -3.23
CA LEU A 148 -13.70 1.01 -2.29
C LEU A 148 -13.85 -0.42 -2.82
N GLY A 149 -14.97 -0.74 -3.48
CA GLY A 149 -15.24 -2.00 -4.14
C GLY A 149 -14.28 -2.27 -5.31
N GLU A 150 -14.02 -1.28 -6.15
CA GLU A 150 -13.09 -1.37 -7.28
C GLU A 150 -11.64 -1.60 -6.80
N LEU A 151 -11.22 -0.94 -5.72
CA LEU A 151 -9.92 -1.18 -5.12
C LEU A 151 -9.79 -2.62 -4.61
N ARG A 152 -10.83 -3.17 -3.99
CA ARG A 152 -10.86 -4.57 -3.57
C ARG A 152 -10.86 -5.54 -4.74
N HIS A 153 -11.51 -5.20 -5.84
CA HIS A 153 -11.52 -6.02 -7.05
C HIS A 153 -10.11 -6.25 -7.61
N ILE A 154 -9.24 -5.25 -7.53
CA ILE A 154 -7.82 -5.36 -7.89
C ILE A 154 -6.94 -5.89 -6.75
N GLY A 155 -7.53 -6.33 -5.63
CA GLY A 155 -6.82 -7.01 -4.54
C GLY A 155 -6.22 -6.10 -3.47
N TYR A 156 -6.71 -4.85 -3.33
CA TYR A 156 -6.30 -3.92 -2.29
C TYR A 156 -7.46 -3.53 -1.39
N ALA A 157 -7.23 -3.51 -0.09
CA ALA A 157 -8.18 -2.94 0.86
C ALA A 157 -7.87 -1.45 1.08
N ALA A 158 -8.94 -0.66 1.21
CA ALA A 158 -8.85 0.77 1.47
C ALA A 158 -9.85 1.16 2.55
N HIS A 159 -9.44 2.07 3.42
CA HIS A 159 -10.27 2.62 4.49
C HIS A 159 -10.12 4.13 4.53
N PRO A 160 -11.15 4.90 4.91
CA PRO A 160 -11.01 6.32 5.18
C PRO A 160 -9.87 6.58 6.18
N TYR A 161 -9.02 7.56 5.85
CA TYR A 161 -7.86 7.86 6.69
C TYR A 161 -8.29 8.40 8.05
N GLN A 162 -7.87 7.71 9.10
CA GLN A 162 -7.96 8.15 10.50
C GLN A 162 -6.56 7.99 11.10
N ALA A 163 -6.02 9.05 11.69
CA ALA A 163 -4.63 9.08 12.16
C ALA A 163 -4.29 7.94 13.14
N ASP A 164 -5.20 7.65 14.07
CA ASP A 164 -5.02 6.60 15.08
C ASP A 164 -5.00 5.20 14.46
N ARG A 165 -5.92 4.91 13.56
CA ARG A 165 -5.99 3.61 12.85
C ARG A 165 -4.79 3.40 11.93
N ALA A 166 -4.31 4.47 11.28
CA ALA A 166 -3.15 4.39 10.41
C ALA A 166 -1.88 3.96 11.19
N SER A 167 -1.68 4.49 12.39
CA SER A 167 -0.55 4.13 13.24
C SER A 167 -0.62 2.69 13.74
N GLU A 168 -1.78 2.21 14.12
CA GLU A 168 -2.01 0.83 14.55
C GLU A 168 -1.79 -0.17 13.42
N GLN A 169 -2.24 0.17 12.21
CA GLN A 169 -2.09 -0.68 11.03
C GLN A 169 -0.63 -0.83 10.63
N LEU A 170 0.12 0.27 10.53
CA LEU A 170 1.55 0.24 10.27
C LEU A 170 2.30 -0.57 11.33
N ALA A 171 1.94 -0.42 12.62
CA ALA A 171 2.52 -1.20 13.69
C ALA A 171 2.21 -2.71 13.58
N SER A 172 1.00 -3.08 13.12
CA SER A 172 0.61 -4.47 12.91
C SER A 172 1.35 -5.11 11.75
N GLU A 173 1.49 -4.40 10.62
CA GLU A 173 2.26 -4.84 9.45
C GLU A 173 3.75 -5.01 9.77
N ASN A 174 4.32 -4.09 10.54
CA ASN A 174 5.71 -4.20 11.00
C ASN A 174 5.94 -5.39 11.92
N ARG A 175 4.99 -5.66 12.84
CA ARG A 175 5.05 -6.85 13.71
C ARG A 175 4.98 -8.14 12.89
N LEU A 176 4.12 -8.19 11.88
CA LEU A 176 4.01 -9.34 10.98
C LEU A 176 5.31 -9.57 10.20
N ALA A 177 5.86 -8.49 9.60
CA ALA A 177 7.12 -8.57 8.86
C ALA A 177 8.29 -9.04 9.74
N LEU A 178 8.39 -8.55 10.99
CA LEU A 178 9.39 -9.01 11.96
C LEU A 178 9.21 -10.47 12.35
N ARG A 179 7.97 -10.94 12.53
CA ARG A 179 7.69 -12.36 12.80
C ARG A 179 8.09 -13.24 11.63
N GLN A 180 7.75 -12.85 10.40
CA GLN A 180 8.14 -13.57 9.19
C GLN A 180 9.66 -13.64 9.03
N LEU A 181 10.37 -12.54 9.28
CA LEU A 181 11.82 -12.46 9.27
C LEU A 181 12.45 -13.34 10.37
N GLY A 182 11.92 -13.28 11.59
CA GLY A 182 12.39 -14.09 12.73
C GLY A 182 12.21 -15.60 12.50
N VAL A 183 11.04 -16.01 11.97
CA VAL A 183 10.78 -17.42 11.61
C VAL A 183 11.74 -17.87 10.50
N ALA A 184 11.92 -17.05 9.44
CA ALA A 184 12.85 -17.37 8.37
C ALA A 184 14.29 -17.54 8.88
N GLY A 185 14.77 -16.62 9.72
CA GLY A 185 16.14 -16.66 10.26
C GLY A 185 16.38 -17.84 11.18
N LEU A 186 15.43 -18.11 12.11
CA LEU A 186 15.55 -19.23 13.04
C LEU A 186 15.55 -20.58 12.32
N LEU A 187 14.57 -20.78 11.43
CA LEU A 187 14.42 -22.06 10.72
C LEU A 187 15.49 -22.25 9.64
N TRP A 188 15.92 -21.18 8.96
CA TRP A 188 17.06 -21.25 8.04
C TRP A 188 18.34 -21.70 8.75
N PHE A 189 18.65 -21.11 9.91
CA PHE A 189 19.84 -21.50 10.65
C PHE A 189 19.82 -23.00 11.03
N GLN A 190 18.66 -23.51 11.45
CA GLN A 190 18.48 -24.92 11.76
C GLN A 190 18.59 -25.82 10.51
N ALA A 191 17.95 -25.39 9.40
CA ALA A 191 18.02 -26.11 8.13
C ALA A 191 19.45 -26.15 7.59
N MET A 192 20.18 -25.02 7.67
CA MET A 192 21.59 -24.95 7.27
C MET A 192 22.46 -25.91 8.08
N MET A 193 22.28 -26.00 9.40
CA MET A 193 23.01 -26.95 10.24
C MET A 193 22.74 -28.39 9.82
N ALA A 194 21.50 -28.71 9.44
CA ALA A 194 21.14 -30.05 8.99
C ALA A 194 21.73 -30.37 7.61
N THR A 195 21.71 -29.43 6.67
CA THR A 195 22.25 -29.61 5.31
C THR A 195 23.78 -29.61 5.30
N MET A 196 24.42 -28.73 6.07
CA MET A 196 25.88 -28.62 6.16
C MET A 196 26.54 -29.96 6.61
N ALA A 197 25.89 -30.70 7.49
CA ALA A 197 26.36 -32.02 7.89
C ALA A 197 26.36 -33.04 6.73
N THR A 198 25.61 -32.81 5.67
CA THR A 198 25.52 -33.67 4.47
C THR A 198 26.48 -33.27 3.36
N TRP A 199 27.27 -32.21 3.50
CA TRP A 199 28.18 -31.73 2.46
C TRP A 199 29.48 -32.54 2.42
N PRO A 200 29.95 -32.94 1.23
CA PRO A 200 31.13 -33.76 1.09
C PRO A 200 32.41 -33.10 1.65
N GLU A 201 32.45 -31.74 1.62
CA GLU A 201 33.61 -30.95 2.06
C GLU A 201 33.92 -31.12 3.55
N PHE A 202 32.90 -31.44 4.39
CA PHE A 202 33.11 -31.64 5.83
C PHE A 202 33.56 -33.04 6.21
N ASN A 203 33.59 -33.96 5.25
CA ASN A 203 34.11 -35.34 5.41
C ASN A 203 33.57 -36.06 6.67
N ILE A 204 32.29 -35.82 6.99
CA ILE A 204 31.57 -36.47 8.11
C ILE A 204 31.04 -37.79 7.61
N ASP A 205 31.55 -38.92 8.12
CA ASP A 205 31.04 -40.24 7.82
C ASP A 205 29.63 -40.42 8.41
N LEU A 206 28.61 -40.11 7.65
CA LEU A 206 27.22 -40.28 8.01
C LEU A 206 26.68 -41.61 7.49
N SER A 207 25.94 -42.35 8.33
CA SER A 207 25.21 -43.51 7.84
C SER A 207 24.15 -43.07 6.78
N PRO A 208 23.85 -43.93 5.78
CA PRO A 208 22.83 -43.58 4.77
C PRO A 208 21.46 -43.24 5.37
N GLU A 209 21.14 -43.84 6.50
CA GLU A 209 19.88 -43.57 7.25
C GLU A 209 19.88 -42.16 7.83
N LEU A 210 21.01 -41.75 8.46
CA LEU A 210 21.13 -40.39 9.02
C LEU A 210 21.11 -39.31 7.93
N HIS A 211 21.74 -39.59 6.79
CA HIS A 211 21.69 -38.72 5.61
C HIS A 211 20.24 -38.50 5.14
N THR A 212 19.44 -39.57 5.12
CA THR A 212 18.02 -39.50 4.75
C THR A 212 17.21 -38.71 5.78
N ILE A 213 17.44 -38.94 7.08
CA ILE A 213 16.76 -38.21 8.16
C ILE A 213 17.06 -36.69 8.04
N LEU A 214 18.33 -36.31 7.87
CA LEU A 214 18.72 -34.89 7.75
C LEU A 214 18.07 -34.19 6.54
N ARG A 215 17.90 -34.88 5.41
CA ARG A 215 17.17 -34.38 4.25
C ARG A 215 15.71 -34.06 4.59
N TRP A 216 15.01 -34.98 5.27
CA TRP A 216 13.62 -34.73 5.66
C TRP A 216 13.48 -33.64 6.73
N VAL A 217 14.43 -33.55 7.68
CA VAL A 217 14.49 -32.48 8.65
C VAL A 217 14.67 -31.12 7.96
N ALA A 218 15.59 -31.03 7.00
CA ALA A 218 15.80 -29.80 6.25
C ALA A 218 14.54 -29.38 5.45
N LEU A 219 13.86 -30.32 4.80
CA LEU A 219 12.59 -30.09 4.12
C LEU A 219 11.53 -29.58 5.10
N PHE A 220 11.35 -30.24 6.25
CA PHE A 220 10.37 -29.84 7.24
C PHE A 220 10.61 -28.45 7.81
N LEU A 221 11.87 -28.05 8.03
CA LEU A 221 12.27 -26.74 8.51
C LEU A 221 12.09 -25.67 7.43
N THR A 222 12.32 -26.00 6.16
CA THR A 222 12.20 -25.04 5.05
C THR A 222 10.73 -24.80 4.65
N THR A 223 9.85 -25.76 4.87
CA THR A 223 8.42 -25.64 4.54
C THR A 223 7.75 -24.41 5.15
N PRO A 224 7.87 -24.11 6.46
CA PRO A 224 7.31 -22.87 7.03
C PRO A 224 7.97 -21.61 6.48
N ILE A 225 9.26 -21.65 6.11
CA ILE A 225 9.91 -20.49 5.48
C ILE A 225 9.21 -20.17 4.18
N VAL A 226 8.98 -21.16 3.32
CA VAL A 226 8.36 -20.97 2.00
C VAL A 226 6.90 -20.53 2.14
N PHE A 227 6.08 -21.22 2.93
CA PHE A 227 4.63 -20.97 2.95
C PHE A 227 4.19 -19.85 3.90
N TYR A 228 4.92 -19.59 4.98
CA TYR A 228 4.60 -18.53 5.93
C TYR A 228 5.46 -17.29 5.72
N SER A 229 6.78 -17.43 5.73
CA SER A 229 7.67 -16.26 5.64
C SER A 229 7.68 -15.66 4.22
N CYS A 230 7.67 -16.48 3.16
CA CYS A 230 7.62 -16.02 1.77
C CYS A 230 6.21 -15.76 1.23
N ALA A 231 5.15 -15.95 2.04
CA ALA A 231 3.77 -15.70 1.64
C ALA A 231 3.53 -14.32 0.97
N PRO A 232 4.12 -13.21 1.41
CA PRO A 232 3.97 -11.91 0.76
C PRO A 232 4.43 -11.90 -0.70
N PHE A 233 5.53 -12.61 -1.03
CA PHE A 233 6.05 -12.72 -2.39
C PHE A 233 5.10 -13.49 -3.28
N PHE A 234 4.59 -14.64 -2.83
CA PHE A 234 3.65 -15.44 -3.60
C PHE A 234 2.32 -14.74 -3.82
N LYS A 235 1.80 -14.05 -2.80
CA LYS A 235 0.58 -13.23 -2.93
C LYS A 235 0.80 -12.08 -3.92
N GLY A 236 1.94 -11.40 -3.84
CA GLY A 236 2.34 -10.34 -4.79
C GLY A 236 2.42 -10.90 -6.21
N ALA A 237 3.18 -11.98 -6.43
CA ALA A 237 3.34 -12.61 -7.74
C ALA A 237 2.01 -13.05 -8.35
N MET A 238 1.11 -13.66 -7.56
CA MET A 238 -0.20 -14.08 -8.05
C MET A 238 -1.05 -12.89 -8.49
N ARG A 239 -1.05 -11.80 -7.72
CA ARG A 239 -1.75 -10.56 -8.06
C ARG A 239 -1.18 -9.95 -9.35
N ASP A 240 0.16 -9.85 -9.43
CA ASP A 240 0.85 -9.21 -10.54
C ASP A 240 0.70 -10.00 -11.85
N LEU A 241 0.69 -11.32 -11.79
CA LEU A 241 0.37 -12.19 -12.92
C LEU A 241 -1.08 -12.00 -13.40
N ARG A 242 -2.04 -11.88 -12.48
CA ARG A 242 -3.45 -11.61 -12.81
C ARG A 242 -3.63 -10.25 -13.51
N THR A 243 -2.86 -9.25 -13.10
CA THR A 243 -2.90 -7.90 -13.67
C THR A 243 -1.95 -7.72 -14.87
N ARG A 244 -1.28 -8.79 -15.32
CA ARG A 244 -0.29 -8.80 -16.43
C ARG A 244 0.86 -7.81 -16.23
N HIS A 245 1.25 -7.59 -14.98
CA HIS A 245 2.42 -6.82 -14.61
C HIS A 245 3.53 -7.75 -14.11
N LEU A 246 4.72 -7.60 -14.68
CA LEU A 246 5.89 -8.32 -14.21
C LEU A 246 6.60 -7.47 -13.15
N THR A 247 6.57 -7.95 -11.90
CA THR A 247 7.33 -7.37 -10.80
C THR A 247 8.38 -8.36 -10.28
N MET A 248 9.25 -7.87 -9.40
CA MET A 248 10.25 -8.72 -8.75
C MET A 248 9.61 -9.89 -7.99
N ASP A 249 8.36 -9.77 -7.52
CA ASP A 249 7.68 -10.82 -6.78
C ASP A 249 7.45 -12.08 -7.63
N VAL A 250 7.28 -11.90 -8.95
CA VAL A 250 7.11 -13.02 -9.89
C VAL A 250 8.41 -13.81 -10.02
N SER A 251 9.55 -13.14 -10.27
CA SER A 251 10.85 -13.84 -10.41
C SER A 251 11.30 -14.51 -9.11
N VAL A 252 11.12 -13.81 -7.98
CA VAL A 252 11.45 -14.33 -6.64
C VAL A 252 10.58 -15.55 -6.30
N SER A 253 9.27 -15.46 -6.52
CA SER A 253 8.35 -16.59 -6.24
C SER A 253 8.64 -17.78 -7.13
N LEU A 254 8.98 -17.54 -8.41
CA LEU A 254 9.37 -18.60 -9.34
C LEU A 254 10.66 -19.28 -8.87
N ALA A 255 11.67 -18.50 -8.47
CA ALA A 255 12.95 -19.04 -8.01
C ALA A 255 12.80 -19.85 -6.72
N ILE A 256 12.12 -19.30 -5.69
CA ILE A 256 11.88 -19.98 -4.40
C ILE A 256 11.04 -21.24 -4.63
N GLY A 257 9.96 -21.14 -5.43
CA GLY A 257 9.08 -22.26 -5.72
C GLY A 257 9.80 -23.40 -6.47
N ALA A 258 10.56 -23.06 -7.51
CA ALA A 258 11.32 -24.03 -8.29
C ALA A 258 12.40 -24.73 -7.42
N ALA A 259 13.17 -23.96 -6.63
CA ALA A 259 14.17 -24.52 -5.74
C ALA A 259 13.55 -25.44 -4.65
N TYR A 260 12.43 -25.04 -4.09
CA TYR A 260 11.71 -25.86 -3.11
C TYR A 260 11.17 -27.16 -3.70
N VAL A 261 10.56 -27.10 -4.89
CA VAL A 261 10.08 -28.31 -5.61
C VAL A 261 11.23 -29.23 -5.98
N ALA A 262 12.37 -28.69 -6.46
CA ALA A 262 13.56 -29.46 -6.73
C ALA A 262 14.11 -30.13 -5.44
N GLY A 263 14.11 -29.42 -4.32
CA GLY A 263 14.48 -29.97 -3.02
C GLY A 263 13.59 -31.13 -2.57
N ILE A 264 12.27 -31.02 -2.80
CA ILE A 264 11.32 -32.12 -2.55
C ILE A 264 11.67 -33.32 -3.42
N TRP A 265 11.87 -33.11 -4.72
CA TRP A 265 12.25 -34.15 -5.67
C TRP A 265 13.52 -34.90 -5.21
N THR A 266 14.58 -34.13 -4.88
CA THR A 266 15.84 -34.68 -4.36
C THR A 266 15.64 -35.44 -3.05
N SER A 267 14.77 -34.99 -2.17
CA SER A 267 14.47 -35.69 -0.88
C SER A 267 13.78 -37.03 -1.11
N ILE A 268 12.90 -37.12 -2.12
CA ILE A 268 12.16 -38.37 -2.44
C ILE A 268 13.04 -39.35 -3.20
N THR A 269 13.76 -38.88 -4.24
CA THR A 269 14.54 -39.75 -5.15
C THR A 269 15.89 -40.16 -4.56
N GLY A 270 16.40 -39.40 -3.61
CA GLY A 270 17.74 -39.58 -3.06
C GLY A 270 18.87 -39.14 -3.99
N VAL A 271 18.54 -38.61 -5.19
CA VAL A 271 19.50 -38.21 -6.22
C VAL A 271 19.51 -36.68 -6.35
N GLY A 272 20.71 -36.04 -6.36
CA GLY A 272 20.91 -34.62 -6.48
C GLY A 272 21.32 -33.95 -5.17
N GLU A 273 21.60 -32.65 -5.24
CA GLU A 273 22.01 -31.82 -4.11
C GLU A 273 20.81 -31.17 -3.42
N LEU A 274 20.95 -30.91 -2.12
CA LEU A 274 19.94 -30.21 -1.32
C LEU A 274 20.26 -28.72 -1.32
N TYR A 275 19.28 -27.90 -1.64
CA TYR A 275 19.42 -26.42 -1.66
C TYR A 275 18.44 -25.73 -0.69
N PHE A 276 18.01 -26.40 0.35
CA PHE A 276 17.10 -25.85 1.36
C PHE A 276 17.74 -24.71 2.17
N ASP A 277 19.05 -24.81 2.40
CA ASP A 277 19.86 -23.75 2.99
C ASP A 277 19.89 -22.50 2.10
N ALA A 278 20.09 -22.66 0.79
CA ALA A 278 20.09 -21.55 -0.17
C ALA A 278 18.70 -20.89 -0.27
N VAL A 279 17.63 -21.69 -0.31
CA VAL A 279 16.25 -21.18 -0.30
C VAL A 279 15.97 -20.37 0.96
N GLY A 280 16.36 -20.89 2.13
CA GLY A 280 16.16 -20.19 3.41
C GLY A 280 17.00 -18.92 3.53
N MET A 281 18.26 -18.97 3.12
CA MET A 281 19.16 -17.81 3.08
C MET A 281 18.60 -16.70 2.16
N PHE A 282 18.19 -17.07 0.95
CA PHE A 282 17.65 -16.16 -0.02
C PHE A 282 16.35 -15.50 0.47
N ALA A 283 15.44 -16.31 1.05
CA ALA A 283 14.23 -15.81 1.67
C ALA A 283 14.53 -14.81 2.81
N LEU A 284 15.49 -15.15 3.68
CA LEU A 284 15.91 -14.29 4.79
C LEU A 284 16.46 -12.94 4.31
N PHE A 285 17.38 -12.94 3.33
CA PHE A 285 17.95 -11.71 2.79
C PHE A 285 16.92 -10.83 2.09
N LEU A 286 16.00 -11.41 1.34
CA LEU A 286 14.93 -10.66 0.68
C LEU A 286 13.95 -10.04 1.70
N LEU A 287 13.56 -10.81 2.72
CA LEU A 287 12.70 -10.30 3.79
C LEU A 287 13.40 -9.20 4.60
N ALA A 288 14.69 -9.37 4.90
CA ALA A 288 15.49 -8.35 5.59
C ALA A 288 15.61 -7.08 4.75
N GLY A 289 15.91 -7.20 3.46
CA GLY A 289 15.96 -6.08 2.52
C GLY A 289 14.63 -5.32 2.47
N ARG A 290 13.51 -6.02 2.31
CA ARG A 290 12.16 -5.41 2.33
C ARG A 290 11.83 -4.74 3.66
N TYR A 291 12.20 -5.35 4.79
CA TYR A 291 11.97 -4.77 6.10
C TYR A 291 12.77 -3.46 6.28
N LEU A 292 14.06 -3.47 5.92
CA LEU A 292 14.91 -2.29 5.99
C LEU A 292 14.41 -1.16 5.07
N GLU A 293 14.01 -1.51 3.85
CA GLU A 293 13.39 -0.58 2.90
C GLU A 293 12.15 0.09 3.48
N ARG A 294 11.20 -0.72 3.99
CA ARG A 294 9.97 -0.21 4.61
C ARG A 294 10.29 0.74 5.76
N ARG A 295 11.21 0.34 6.63
CA ARG A 295 11.60 1.15 7.79
C ARG A 295 12.30 2.46 7.41
N ALA A 296 13.08 2.46 6.33
CA ALA A 296 13.69 3.68 5.81
C ALA A 296 12.62 4.66 5.29
N ARG A 297 11.63 4.17 4.55
CA ARG A 297 10.49 4.97 4.07
C ARG A 297 9.65 5.54 5.21
N GLU A 298 9.32 4.74 6.23
CA GLU A 298 8.55 5.17 7.39
C GLU A 298 9.23 6.31 8.17
N ARG A 299 10.55 6.22 8.39
CA ARG A 299 11.31 7.27 9.09
C ARG A 299 11.28 8.60 8.34
N THR A 300 11.27 8.56 7.02
CA THR A 300 11.23 9.77 6.20
C THR A 300 9.83 10.37 6.15
N ALA A 301 8.78 9.52 6.11
CA ALA A 301 7.39 9.96 6.17
C ALA A 301 7.00 10.55 7.54
N ALA A 302 7.59 10.05 8.64
CA ALA A 302 7.31 10.53 9.99
C ALA A 302 7.67 12.02 10.19
N ALA A 303 8.65 12.55 9.47
CA ALA A 303 9.00 13.97 9.52
C ALA A 303 7.86 14.89 9.05
N THR A 304 7.05 14.44 8.09
CA THR A 304 5.90 15.21 7.58
C THR A 304 4.65 15.02 8.47
N ALA A 305 4.52 13.86 9.13
CA ALA A 305 3.40 13.58 10.04
C ALA A 305 3.43 14.44 11.32
N GLN A 306 4.56 15.06 11.66
CA GLN A 306 4.67 15.96 12.82
C GLN A 306 3.74 17.18 12.71
N LEU A 307 3.45 17.67 11.50
CA LEU A 307 2.54 18.80 11.32
C LEU A 307 1.08 18.48 11.70
N VAL A 308 0.65 17.23 11.53
CA VAL A 308 -0.70 16.80 11.92
C VAL A 308 -0.85 16.69 13.44
N ASN A 309 0.25 16.39 14.14
CA ASN A 309 0.27 16.23 15.61
C ASN A 309 0.39 17.57 16.38
N LEU A 310 0.31 18.72 15.69
CA LEU A 310 0.35 20.03 16.33
C LEU A 310 -0.94 20.37 17.07
N LEU A 311 -2.07 19.78 16.67
CA LEU A 311 -3.35 20.06 17.31
C LEU A 311 -3.43 19.39 18.69
N PRO A 312 -3.97 20.11 19.71
CA PRO A 312 -4.14 19.56 21.04
C PRO A 312 -5.24 18.49 21.06
N ALA A 313 -5.10 17.48 21.90
CA ALA A 313 -6.11 16.43 22.05
C ALA A 313 -7.43 16.95 22.69
N SER A 314 -7.35 18.03 23.48
CA SER A 314 -8.49 18.65 24.17
C SER A 314 -8.37 20.18 24.19
N CYS A 315 -9.49 20.86 24.34
CA CYS A 315 -9.57 22.30 24.43
C CYS A 315 -10.55 22.74 25.57
N LEU A 316 -10.54 24.02 25.91
CA LEU A 316 -11.45 24.62 26.89
C LEU A 316 -12.58 25.31 26.13
N ARG A 317 -13.77 24.72 26.10
CA ARG A 317 -14.96 25.34 25.55
C ARG A 317 -15.62 26.23 26.63
N LEU A 318 -16.06 27.43 26.25
CA LEU A 318 -16.82 28.32 27.08
C LEU A 318 -18.32 28.08 26.82
N ASP A 319 -19.08 27.88 27.86
CA ASP A 319 -20.54 27.85 27.79
C ASP A 319 -21.14 29.28 27.72
N ASP A 320 -22.47 29.38 27.57
CA ASP A 320 -23.19 30.67 27.53
C ASP A 320 -23.11 31.44 28.85
N THR A 321 -22.73 30.78 29.94
CA THR A 321 -22.57 31.40 31.28
C THR A 321 -21.14 31.88 31.51
N GLY A 322 -20.22 31.62 30.59
CA GLY A 322 -18.78 31.96 30.67
C GLY A 322 -17.96 30.97 31.47
N GLN A 323 -18.52 29.83 31.87
CA GLN A 323 -17.74 28.76 32.49
C GLN A 323 -16.98 27.95 31.45
N SER A 324 -15.72 27.58 31.79
CA SER A 324 -14.90 26.79 30.93
C SER A 324 -15.03 25.30 31.23
N GLU A 325 -15.30 24.49 30.20
CA GLU A 325 -15.36 23.04 30.26
C GLU A 325 -14.27 22.46 29.36
N ARG A 326 -13.53 21.47 29.86
CA ARG A 326 -12.55 20.75 29.04
C ARG A 326 -13.21 19.64 28.21
N ILE A 327 -13.16 19.77 26.90
CA ILE A 327 -13.73 18.80 25.96
C ILE A 327 -12.65 18.24 25.05
N LEU A 328 -12.92 17.10 24.42
CA LEU A 328 -12.07 16.57 23.36
C LEU A 328 -12.18 17.45 22.11
N LEU A 329 -11.11 17.56 21.33
CA LEU A 329 -11.13 18.31 20.07
C LEU A 329 -12.18 17.78 19.09
N SER A 330 -12.48 16.47 19.12
CA SER A 330 -13.52 15.83 18.31
C SER A 330 -14.95 16.23 18.66
N GLU A 331 -15.18 16.81 19.83
CA GLU A 331 -16.49 17.26 20.30
C GLU A 331 -16.77 18.73 19.98
N LEU A 332 -15.72 19.46 19.51
CA LEU A 332 -15.81 20.87 19.17
C LEU A 332 -16.67 21.08 17.93
N ARG A 333 -17.51 22.12 17.92
CA ARG A 333 -18.44 22.46 16.84
C ARG A 333 -18.20 23.86 16.29
N LEU A 334 -18.66 24.11 15.07
CA LEU A 334 -18.67 25.46 14.49
C LEU A 334 -19.51 26.40 15.33
N GLY A 335 -19.00 27.62 15.60
CA GLY A 335 -19.63 28.61 16.44
C GLY A 335 -19.34 28.45 17.93
N ASP A 336 -18.72 27.36 18.39
CA ASP A 336 -18.30 27.21 19.78
C ASP A 336 -17.29 28.31 20.15
N ARG A 337 -17.29 28.70 21.42
CA ARG A 337 -16.32 29.63 21.97
C ARG A 337 -15.27 28.86 22.74
N VAL A 338 -13.99 29.09 22.39
CA VAL A 338 -12.86 28.40 23.00
C VAL A 338 -11.96 29.38 23.71
N LEU A 339 -11.60 29.06 24.96
CA LEU A 339 -10.62 29.80 25.75
C LEU A 339 -9.22 29.23 25.47
N VAL A 340 -8.36 30.04 24.85
CA VAL A 340 -6.97 29.68 24.58
C VAL A 340 -6.06 30.42 25.52
N GLN A 341 -5.46 29.68 26.46
CA GLN A 341 -4.55 30.23 27.46
C GLN A 341 -3.15 30.51 26.86
N PRO A 342 -2.36 31.42 27.46
CA PRO A 342 -0.96 31.59 27.12
C PRO A 342 -0.18 30.26 27.15
N GLY A 343 0.67 30.03 26.16
CA GLY A 343 1.39 28.76 26.00
C GLY A 343 0.57 27.61 25.45
N SER A 344 -0.70 27.83 25.08
CA SER A 344 -1.56 26.82 24.48
C SER A 344 -1.62 26.95 22.96
N VAL A 345 -1.77 25.81 22.29
CA VAL A 345 -1.96 25.75 20.83
C VAL A 345 -3.44 26.00 20.50
N LEU A 346 -3.71 26.76 19.44
CA LEU A 346 -5.05 27.02 18.94
C LEU A 346 -5.65 25.71 18.36
N PRO A 347 -6.85 25.31 18.84
CA PRO A 347 -7.44 24.03 18.46
C PRO A 347 -8.17 24.07 17.11
N ALA A 348 -8.56 25.26 16.64
CA ALA A 348 -9.37 25.46 15.43
C ALA A 348 -9.03 26.79 14.76
N ASP A 349 -9.40 26.94 13.49
CA ASP A 349 -9.40 28.27 12.86
C ASP A 349 -10.59 29.07 13.38
N GLY A 350 -10.38 30.34 13.66
CA GLY A 350 -11.44 31.14 14.23
C GLY A 350 -11.17 32.65 14.22
N ARG A 351 -12.05 33.36 14.91
CA ARG A 351 -11.96 34.82 15.10
C ARG A 351 -11.91 35.14 16.58
N ILE A 352 -11.03 36.05 16.97
CA ILE A 352 -10.93 36.52 18.35
C ILE A 352 -12.16 37.34 18.70
N LEU A 353 -12.94 36.89 19.69
CA LEU A 353 -14.09 37.60 20.25
C LEU A 353 -13.68 38.54 21.37
N ASP A 354 -12.71 38.12 22.19
CA ASP A 354 -12.18 38.90 23.32
C ASP A 354 -10.73 38.55 23.64
N GLY A 355 -9.99 39.53 24.20
CA GLY A 355 -8.57 39.39 24.51
C GLY A 355 -7.66 39.99 23.45
N GLN A 356 -6.38 40.07 23.83
CA GLN A 356 -5.27 40.42 22.92
C GLN A 356 -4.06 39.59 23.29
N SER A 357 -3.29 39.15 22.29
CA SER A 357 -2.08 38.36 22.48
C SER A 357 -1.19 38.42 21.27
N SER A 358 0.02 37.90 21.40
CA SER A 358 0.91 37.61 20.29
C SER A 358 0.78 36.13 19.92
N ILE A 359 0.62 35.84 18.62
CA ILE A 359 0.49 34.47 18.10
C ILE A 359 1.77 34.12 17.36
N ASP A 360 2.38 33.02 17.76
CA ASP A 360 3.49 32.39 17.03
C ASP A 360 2.94 31.51 15.91
N GLU A 361 3.11 31.98 14.68
CA GLU A 361 2.70 31.29 13.46
C GLU A 361 3.89 30.61 12.76
N SER A 362 5.06 30.52 13.42
CA SER A 362 6.32 30.02 12.82
C SER A 362 6.21 28.62 12.20
N VAL A 363 5.38 27.78 12.80
CA VAL A 363 5.14 26.41 12.28
C VAL A 363 4.43 26.40 10.91
N LEU A 364 3.62 27.43 10.62
CA LEU A 364 2.88 27.55 9.38
C LEU A 364 3.55 28.45 8.34
N THR A 365 4.13 29.58 8.78
CA THR A 365 4.68 30.63 7.92
C THR A 365 6.21 30.59 7.85
N GLY A 366 6.86 29.99 8.84
CA GLY A 366 8.32 30.07 9.01
C GLY A 366 8.80 31.38 9.69
N GLU A 367 7.92 32.34 9.91
CA GLU A 367 8.27 33.62 10.57
C GLU A 367 8.35 33.40 12.09
N TYR A 368 9.52 33.60 12.68
CA TYR A 368 9.77 33.35 14.09
C TYR A 368 9.27 34.46 15.03
N LEU A 369 8.89 35.62 14.51
CA LEU A 369 8.38 36.73 15.33
C LEU A 369 6.87 36.56 15.56
N PRO A 370 6.41 36.42 16.82
CA PRO A 370 5.01 36.37 17.12
C PRO A 370 4.29 37.63 16.64
N GLN A 371 3.13 37.44 16.00
CA GLN A 371 2.31 38.51 15.44
C GLN A 371 1.25 38.96 16.44
N PRO A 372 1.14 40.27 16.74
CA PRO A 372 0.10 40.77 17.62
C PRO A 372 -1.28 40.57 17.00
N ARG A 373 -2.22 40.04 17.78
CA ARG A 373 -3.60 39.77 17.40
C ARG A 373 -4.54 40.36 18.45
N THR A 374 -5.62 40.96 17.96
CA THR A 374 -6.61 41.65 18.79
C THR A 374 -8.03 41.18 18.42
N LYS A 375 -9.00 41.67 19.18
CA LYS A 375 -10.42 41.37 18.91
C LYS A 375 -10.80 41.64 17.46
N GLY A 376 -11.40 40.64 16.81
CA GLY A 376 -11.82 40.69 15.41
C GLY A 376 -10.82 40.08 14.44
N ASP A 377 -9.58 39.84 14.86
CA ASP A 377 -8.56 39.21 14.00
C ASP A 377 -8.82 37.70 13.84
N ALA A 378 -8.42 37.17 12.68
CA ALA A 378 -8.45 35.74 12.41
C ALA A 378 -7.22 35.06 13.02
N VAL A 379 -7.43 33.84 13.51
CA VAL A 379 -6.39 32.97 14.05
C VAL A 379 -6.48 31.58 13.44
N THR A 380 -5.34 30.88 13.37
CA THR A 380 -5.21 29.62 12.64
C THR A 380 -4.91 28.47 13.61
N ALA A 381 -5.54 27.33 13.39
CA ALA A 381 -5.30 26.10 14.13
C ALA A 381 -3.83 25.66 14.06
N GLY A 382 -3.30 25.15 15.17
CA GLY A 382 -1.89 24.70 15.25
C GLY A 382 -0.88 25.78 15.54
N THR A 383 -1.28 27.06 15.61
CA THR A 383 -0.42 28.18 16.05
C THR A 383 -0.41 28.30 17.57
N LEU A 384 0.65 28.90 18.14
CA LEU A 384 0.84 28.99 19.58
C LEU A 384 0.42 30.38 20.10
N ASN A 385 -0.47 30.41 21.08
CA ASN A 385 -0.79 31.63 21.82
C ASN A 385 0.30 31.95 22.85
N VAL A 386 0.92 33.14 22.79
CA VAL A 386 2.13 33.43 23.59
C VAL A 386 1.83 34.17 24.91
N GLU A 387 1.11 35.30 24.87
CA GLU A 387 1.11 36.27 25.98
C GLU A 387 -0.22 36.32 26.75
N GLY A 388 -1.32 36.59 26.08
CA GLY A 388 -2.64 36.85 26.69
C GLY A 388 -3.63 35.69 26.50
N ALA A 389 -4.63 35.58 27.36
CA ALA A 389 -5.74 34.66 27.14
C ALA A 389 -6.65 35.22 26.04
N LEU A 390 -7.05 34.34 25.13
CA LEU A 390 -7.93 34.66 23.99
C LEU A 390 -9.23 33.87 24.07
N THR A 391 -10.34 34.54 23.81
CA THR A 391 -11.60 33.85 23.50
C THR A 391 -11.81 33.86 22.01
N VAL A 392 -11.86 32.68 21.41
CA VAL A 392 -11.92 32.47 19.95
C VAL A 392 -13.23 31.79 19.59
N GLU A 393 -13.97 32.34 18.62
CA GLU A 393 -15.11 31.69 18.00
C GLU A 393 -14.63 30.79 16.86
N VAL A 394 -15.02 29.53 16.89
CA VAL A 394 -14.62 28.51 15.93
C VAL A 394 -15.32 28.74 14.59
N GLN A 395 -14.54 28.93 13.52
CA GLN A 395 -15.04 29.15 12.16
C GLN A 395 -14.74 27.98 11.22
N ALA A 396 -13.66 27.20 11.47
CA ALA A 396 -13.37 25.99 10.72
C ALA A 396 -12.73 24.92 11.62
N LEU A 397 -13.07 23.66 11.34
CA LEU A 397 -12.65 22.50 12.11
C LEU A 397 -12.12 21.38 11.19
N GLY A 398 -11.29 20.50 11.76
CA GLY A 398 -10.85 19.29 11.09
C GLY A 398 -10.23 19.56 9.74
N GLN A 399 -10.81 19.03 8.68
CA GLN A 399 -10.27 19.13 7.32
C GLN A 399 -10.41 20.53 6.68
N ASP A 400 -11.26 21.39 7.19
CA ASP A 400 -11.50 22.72 6.65
C ASP A 400 -10.54 23.77 7.20
N THR A 401 -9.67 23.41 8.15
CA THR A 401 -8.66 24.31 8.70
C THR A 401 -7.55 24.59 7.69
N ARG A 402 -6.90 25.76 7.81
CA ARG A 402 -5.73 26.12 7.01
C ARG A 402 -4.58 25.14 7.19
N LEU A 403 -4.36 24.66 8.40
CA LEU A 403 -3.36 23.63 8.69
C LEU A 403 -3.63 22.36 7.88
N SER A 404 -4.87 21.89 7.85
CA SER A 404 -5.25 20.71 7.06
C SER A 404 -5.09 20.94 5.56
N ALA A 405 -5.34 22.15 5.05
CA ALA A 405 -5.09 22.50 3.66
C ALA A 405 -3.58 22.41 3.31
N ILE A 406 -2.70 22.90 4.19
CA ILE A 406 -1.25 22.79 4.02
C ILE A 406 -0.80 21.33 4.03
N VAL A 407 -1.30 20.53 4.97
CA VAL A 407 -0.98 19.08 5.04
C VAL A 407 -1.42 18.37 3.76
N ARG A 408 -2.62 18.66 3.23
CA ARG A 408 -3.07 18.09 1.94
C ARG A 408 -2.19 18.48 0.76
N LEU A 409 -1.76 19.74 0.69
CA LEU A 409 -0.82 20.19 -0.35
C LEU A 409 0.50 19.44 -0.28
N LEU A 410 1.02 19.20 0.93
CA LEU A 410 2.22 18.42 1.16
C LEU A 410 2.04 16.95 0.78
N ASP A 411 0.92 16.33 1.19
CA ASP A 411 0.61 14.95 0.83
C ASP A 411 0.47 14.79 -0.70
N ARG A 412 -0.17 15.74 -1.37
CA ARG A 412 -0.23 15.77 -2.85
C ARG A 412 1.14 15.90 -3.49
N ALA A 413 1.97 16.82 -2.99
CA ALA A 413 3.31 17.02 -3.51
C ALA A 413 4.18 15.76 -3.38
N GLN A 414 4.04 15.04 -2.26
CA GLN A 414 4.75 13.78 -2.02
C GLN A 414 4.18 12.61 -2.82
N ALA A 415 2.91 12.66 -3.20
CA ALA A 415 2.29 11.64 -4.04
C ALA A 415 2.65 11.78 -5.54
N GLU A 416 3.08 12.97 -5.99
CA GLU A 416 3.54 13.16 -7.37
C GLU A 416 4.80 12.36 -7.65
N LYS A 417 4.71 11.44 -8.63
CA LYS A 417 5.88 10.68 -9.08
C LYS A 417 6.73 11.55 -10.00
N PRO A 418 8.02 11.74 -9.70
CA PRO A 418 8.95 12.36 -10.63
C PRO A 418 9.04 11.57 -11.93
N ARG A 419 9.32 12.26 -13.05
CA ARG A 419 9.50 11.59 -14.36
C ARG A 419 10.62 10.56 -14.35
N LEU A 420 11.70 10.81 -13.60
CA LEU A 420 12.80 9.86 -13.43
C LEU A 420 12.33 8.56 -12.75
N ALA A 421 11.42 8.62 -11.80
CA ALA A 421 10.84 7.43 -11.18
C ALA A 421 10.02 6.59 -12.17
N GLU A 422 9.23 7.24 -13.05
CA GLU A 422 8.48 6.53 -14.10
C GLU A 422 9.41 5.86 -15.12
N ILE A 423 10.51 6.52 -15.49
CA ILE A 423 11.52 5.96 -16.40
C ILE A 423 12.20 4.76 -15.74
N ALA A 424 12.57 4.88 -14.46
CA ALA A 424 13.19 3.79 -13.70
C ALA A 424 12.26 2.58 -13.59
N ASP A 425 10.96 2.80 -13.32
CA ASP A 425 9.95 1.73 -13.25
C ASP A 425 9.81 0.99 -14.61
N ARG A 426 9.76 1.74 -15.72
CA ARG A 426 9.73 1.13 -17.06
C ARG A 426 11.02 0.36 -17.37
N ALA A 427 12.16 0.92 -17.03
CA ALA A 427 13.46 0.25 -17.21
C ALA A 427 13.53 -1.04 -16.40
N ALA A 428 13.03 -1.04 -15.17
CA ALA A 428 12.97 -2.24 -14.33
C ALA A 428 12.07 -3.34 -14.93
N GLN A 429 10.92 -2.98 -15.50
CA GLN A 429 10.01 -3.92 -16.17
C GLN A 429 10.68 -4.57 -17.40
N TRP A 430 11.31 -3.76 -18.26
CA TRP A 430 12.04 -4.26 -19.42
C TRP A 430 13.23 -5.13 -19.02
N PHE A 431 13.98 -4.71 -18.00
CA PHE A 431 15.09 -5.48 -17.46
C PHE A 431 14.62 -6.86 -16.98
N LEU A 432 13.52 -6.92 -16.24
CA LEU A 432 12.96 -8.18 -15.75
C LEU A 432 12.50 -9.09 -16.89
N LEU A 433 11.80 -8.54 -17.90
CA LEU A 433 11.38 -9.31 -19.08
C LEU A 433 12.59 -9.87 -19.82
N LEU A 434 13.61 -9.05 -20.08
CA LEU A 434 14.83 -9.49 -20.75
C LEU A 434 15.58 -10.54 -19.92
N SER A 435 15.63 -10.38 -18.60
CA SER A 435 16.24 -11.36 -17.70
C SER A 435 15.54 -12.71 -17.73
N LEU A 436 14.19 -12.72 -17.77
CA LEU A 436 13.42 -13.96 -17.89
C LEU A 436 13.66 -14.64 -19.25
N ILE A 437 13.70 -13.88 -20.34
CA ILE A 437 14.01 -14.40 -21.69
C ILE A 437 15.44 -14.97 -21.71
N ALA A 438 16.40 -14.24 -21.16
CA ALA A 438 17.80 -14.68 -21.08
C ALA A 438 17.94 -15.94 -20.22
N ALA A 439 17.23 -16.01 -19.08
CA ALA A 439 17.22 -17.21 -18.24
C ALA A 439 16.67 -18.42 -18.98
N ALA A 440 15.60 -18.25 -19.75
CA ALA A 440 15.06 -19.31 -20.60
C ALA A 440 16.03 -19.75 -21.69
N ALA A 441 16.66 -18.79 -22.39
CA ALA A 441 17.62 -19.06 -23.44
C ALA A 441 18.89 -19.78 -22.90
N ILE A 442 19.41 -19.33 -21.76
CA ILE A 442 20.53 -19.97 -21.07
C ILE A 442 20.16 -21.37 -20.58
N GLY A 443 18.94 -21.53 -20.07
CA GLY A 443 18.42 -22.83 -19.67
C GLY A 443 18.39 -23.83 -20.82
N LEU A 444 17.88 -23.41 -21.99
CA LEU A 444 17.87 -24.24 -23.20
C LEU A 444 19.29 -24.57 -23.67
N LEU A 445 20.23 -23.60 -23.70
CA LEU A 445 21.60 -23.82 -24.07
C LEU A 445 22.29 -24.83 -23.14
N TRP A 446 22.15 -24.67 -21.84
CA TRP A 446 22.75 -25.59 -20.87
C TRP A 446 22.07 -26.96 -20.84
N TRP A 447 20.79 -27.04 -21.23
CA TRP A 447 20.13 -28.34 -21.38
C TRP A 447 20.82 -29.23 -22.42
N GLU A 448 21.30 -28.63 -23.51
CA GLU A 448 22.07 -29.33 -24.55
C GLU A 448 23.53 -29.63 -24.13
N LEU A 449 24.14 -28.73 -23.32
CA LEU A 449 25.55 -28.88 -22.91
C LEU A 449 25.72 -29.80 -21.69
N ASP A 450 24.91 -29.53 -20.62
CA ASP A 450 24.91 -30.28 -19.39
C ASP A 450 23.56 -30.07 -18.66
N SER A 451 22.65 -31.00 -18.84
CA SER A 451 21.31 -30.94 -18.28
C SER A 451 21.30 -30.94 -16.77
N SER A 452 22.32 -31.47 -16.10
CA SER A 452 22.42 -31.52 -14.64
C SER A 452 22.65 -30.14 -14.03
N ARG A 453 23.30 -29.23 -14.74
CA ARG A 453 23.61 -27.86 -14.34
C ARG A 453 22.61 -26.83 -14.82
N ALA A 454 21.87 -27.13 -15.90
CA ALA A 454 20.92 -26.18 -16.53
C ALA A 454 19.96 -25.55 -15.53
N PHE A 455 19.33 -26.36 -14.69
CA PHE A 455 18.37 -25.90 -13.67
C PHE A 455 19.02 -24.92 -12.68
N TRP A 456 20.21 -25.23 -12.19
CA TRP A 456 20.88 -24.41 -11.17
C TRP A 456 21.39 -23.08 -11.72
N ILE A 457 21.85 -23.06 -12.96
CA ILE A 457 22.28 -21.84 -13.64
C ILE A 457 21.10 -20.91 -13.87
N VAL A 458 19.95 -21.43 -14.32
CA VAL A 458 18.73 -20.66 -14.47
C VAL A 458 18.26 -20.12 -13.12
N LEU A 459 18.29 -20.93 -12.08
CA LEU A 459 17.92 -20.52 -10.74
C LEU A 459 18.82 -19.42 -10.20
N ALA A 460 20.13 -19.59 -10.30
CA ALA A 460 21.12 -18.58 -9.91
C ALA A 460 20.91 -17.25 -10.66
N MET A 461 20.62 -17.32 -11.96
CA MET A 461 20.34 -16.14 -12.77
C MET A 461 19.06 -15.43 -12.30
N LEU A 462 17.96 -16.14 -12.06
CA LEU A 462 16.71 -15.57 -11.58
C LEU A 462 16.86 -14.86 -10.23
N VAL A 463 17.69 -15.44 -9.35
CA VAL A 463 18.01 -14.85 -8.04
C VAL A 463 18.88 -13.61 -8.19
N ALA A 464 19.95 -13.67 -9.02
CA ALA A 464 20.92 -12.58 -9.16
C ALA A 464 20.36 -11.35 -9.91
N THR A 465 19.37 -11.53 -10.78
CA THR A 465 18.82 -10.48 -11.64
C THR A 465 17.63 -9.73 -11.03
N CYS A 466 17.53 -9.66 -9.69
CA CYS A 466 16.52 -8.84 -9.05
C CYS A 466 16.84 -7.33 -9.20
N PRO A 467 16.01 -6.50 -9.84
CA PRO A 467 16.21 -5.05 -9.92
C PRO A 467 15.78 -4.31 -8.64
N CYS A 468 15.93 -4.93 -7.47
CA CYS A 468 15.40 -4.43 -6.20
C CYS A 468 15.96 -3.04 -5.84
N ALA A 469 17.25 -2.79 -6.10
CA ALA A 469 17.88 -1.50 -5.83
C ALA A 469 17.36 -0.37 -6.73
N LEU A 470 17.01 -0.68 -7.98
CA LEU A 470 16.55 0.33 -8.96
C LEU A 470 15.17 0.87 -8.57
N SER A 471 14.26 0.01 -8.15
CA SER A 471 12.91 0.41 -7.71
C SER A 471 12.91 1.19 -6.40
N LEU A 472 13.95 1.00 -5.57
CA LEU A 472 14.09 1.64 -4.25
C LEU A 472 14.80 3.00 -4.33
N ALA A 473 15.80 3.13 -5.19
CA ALA A 473 16.71 4.29 -5.21
C ALA A 473 15.97 5.62 -5.37
N THR A 474 15.06 5.70 -6.34
CA THR A 474 14.35 6.97 -6.67
C THR A 474 13.40 7.42 -5.57
N PRO A 475 12.46 6.59 -5.05
CA PRO A 475 11.58 7.01 -3.96
C PRO A 475 12.34 7.39 -2.69
N THR A 476 13.41 6.66 -2.35
CA THR A 476 14.19 6.91 -1.15
C THR A 476 14.99 8.20 -1.25
N ALA A 477 15.62 8.46 -2.40
CA ALA A 477 16.36 9.71 -2.65
C ALA A 477 15.43 10.93 -2.59
N LEU A 478 14.24 10.83 -3.21
CA LEU A 478 13.25 11.89 -3.23
C LEU A 478 12.75 12.22 -1.81
N THR A 479 12.36 11.21 -1.05
CA THR A 479 11.87 11.40 0.33
C THR A 479 12.96 11.95 1.23
N ALA A 480 14.20 11.50 1.09
CA ALA A 480 15.34 12.03 1.85
C ALA A 480 15.63 13.50 1.51
N ALA A 481 15.63 13.85 0.21
CA ALA A 481 15.83 15.22 -0.26
C ALA A 481 14.70 16.14 0.21
N THR A 482 13.45 15.73 0.05
CA THR A 482 12.27 16.50 0.51
C THR A 482 12.32 16.71 2.03
N GLY A 483 12.62 15.66 2.80
CA GLY A 483 12.74 15.75 4.26
C GLY A 483 13.88 16.66 4.71
N THR A 484 14.99 16.71 3.97
CA THR A 484 16.11 17.62 4.27
C THR A 484 15.76 19.07 3.96
N LEU A 485 15.13 19.33 2.80
CA LEU A 485 14.68 20.67 2.41
C LEU A 485 13.63 21.21 3.39
N HIS A 486 12.72 20.36 3.84
CA HIS A 486 11.73 20.75 4.85
C HIS A 486 12.38 21.17 6.18
N LYS A 487 13.42 20.45 6.65
CA LYS A 487 14.18 20.87 7.83
C LYS A 487 14.91 22.20 7.66
N LEU A 488 15.20 22.60 6.43
CA LEU A 488 15.78 23.91 6.07
C LEU A 488 14.71 25.00 5.87
N GLY A 489 13.42 24.71 6.14
CA GLY A 489 12.32 25.64 5.96
C GLY A 489 11.79 25.73 4.52
N LEU A 490 12.26 24.88 3.61
CA LEU A 490 11.84 24.87 2.22
C LEU A 490 10.71 23.86 1.99
N LEU A 491 9.53 24.35 1.68
CA LEU A 491 8.33 23.56 1.38
C LEU A 491 8.24 23.30 -0.12
N LEU A 492 8.33 22.01 -0.51
CA LEU A 492 8.13 21.58 -1.88
C LEU A 492 6.65 21.33 -2.13
N THR A 493 6.05 22.04 -3.06
CA THR A 493 4.63 21.94 -3.42
C THR A 493 4.36 20.93 -4.55
N ARG A 494 5.40 20.42 -5.24
CA ARG A 494 5.28 19.44 -6.33
C ARG A 494 6.47 18.50 -6.37
N GLY A 495 6.22 17.21 -6.62
CA GLY A 495 7.27 16.18 -6.63
C GLY A 495 8.35 16.33 -7.70
N HIS A 496 8.03 16.96 -8.85
CA HIS A 496 8.99 17.18 -9.94
C HIS A 496 9.88 18.43 -9.76
N VAL A 497 9.65 19.23 -8.72
CA VAL A 497 10.44 20.45 -8.45
C VAL A 497 11.92 20.11 -8.28
N LEU A 498 12.26 19.00 -7.61
CA LEU A 498 13.65 18.58 -7.42
C LEU A 498 14.37 18.31 -8.75
N GLU A 499 13.68 17.77 -9.74
CA GLU A 499 14.23 17.59 -11.09
C GLU A 499 14.40 18.93 -11.82
N GLY A 500 13.46 19.85 -11.61
CA GLY A 500 13.48 21.20 -12.19
C GLY A 500 14.56 22.10 -11.59
N LEU A 501 14.91 21.92 -10.30
CA LEU A 501 15.94 22.74 -9.63
C LEU A 501 17.29 22.73 -10.36
N ASN A 502 17.63 21.64 -11.03
CA ASN A 502 18.87 21.55 -11.82
C ASN A 502 18.83 22.31 -13.14
N GLN A 503 17.67 22.83 -13.54
CA GLN A 503 17.45 23.57 -14.80
C GLN A 503 17.10 25.05 -14.56
N ILE A 504 17.18 25.50 -13.30
CA ILE A 504 16.86 26.87 -12.92
C ILE A 504 18.07 27.75 -13.20
N ASP A 505 17.86 28.82 -13.95
CA ASP A 505 18.83 29.90 -14.24
C ASP A 505 18.44 31.22 -13.55
N THR A 506 17.21 31.33 -13.06
CA THR A 506 16.74 32.55 -12.38
C THR A 506 15.94 32.19 -11.14
N VAL A 507 16.23 32.83 -10.01
CA VAL A 507 15.49 32.74 -8.74
C VAL A 507 14.90 34.12 -8.43
N ILE A 508 13.60 34.14 -8.17
CA ILE A 508 12.88 35.34 -7.76
C ILE A 508 12.49 35.16 -6.29
N PHE A 509 12.89 36.10 -5.45
CA PHE A 509 12.48 36.17 -4.05
C PHE A 509 11.33 37.17 -3.94
N ASP A 510 10.28 36.81 -3.20
CA ASP A 510 9.15 37.64 -2.85
C ASP A 510 9.45 38.43 -1.56
#